data_4f6bc9786b9491d57166565abc86cbc6
#
_entry.id   4f6bc9786b9491d57166565abc86cbc6
#
_cell.length_a   1.000
_cell.length_b   1.000
_cell.length_c   1.000
_cell.angle_alpha   90.00
_cell.angle_beta   90.00
_cell.angle_gamma   90.00
#
_symmetry.space_group_name_H-M   'P 1'
#
loop_
_entity.id
_entity.type
_entity.pdbx_description
1 polymer ?
#
loop_
_entity_poly.entity_id
_entity_poly.type
_entity_poly.pdbx_seq_one_letter_code
_entity_poly.pdbx_strand_id
1 'polypeptide(L)'
;FLRRQLEENDLGGAFYAKMSVATEEAFSMAVRSMGGRGEIVVRCAVDEEPEGRMIAVSILYAGPQVNPFLEETGLQQDALAFMQRSMDTVTYRYQEGRNEICLQKRAE
;
A
#
# COMPACT_ATOMS: atom_id res chain seq x y z
N PHE A 1 11.94 -6.47 -2.69
CA PHE A 1 11.36 -6.67 -1.34
C PHE A 1 10.02 -7.39 -1.38
N LEU A 2 9.02 -6.81 -2.02
CA LEU A 2 7.67 -7.38 -2.03
C LEU A 2 7.62 -8.74 -2.72
N ARG A 3 8.29 -8.87 -3.85
CA ARG A 3 8.34 -10.13 -4.59
C ARG A 3 8.87 -11.27 -3.73
N ARG A 4 9.95 -11.01 -3.00
CA ARG A 4 10.57 -12.01 -2.13
C ARG A 4 9.62 -12.42 -1.01
N GLN A 5 8.93 -11.45 -0.39
CA GLN A 5 7.99 -11.74 0.67
C GLN A 5 6.82 -12.61 0.18
N LEU A 6 6.32 -12.33 -1.01
CA LEU A 6 5.21 -13.08 -1.56
C LEU A 6 5.64 -14.50 -2.00
N GLU A 7 6.83 -14.64 -2.54
CA GLU A 7 7.38 -15.94 -2.89
C GLU A 7 7.63 -16.81 -1.65
N GLU A 8 8.15 -16.23 -0.59
CA GLU A 8 8.39 -16.95 0.67
C GLU A 8 7.09 -17.43 1.30
N ASN A 9 5.96 -16.79 1.01
CA ASN A 9 4.66 -17.18 1.53
C ASN A 9 3.84 -18.02 0.53
N ASP A 10 4.48 -18.46 -0.54
CA ASP A 10 3.88 -19.35 -1.54
C ASP A 10 2.60 -18.78 -2.15
N LEU A 11 2.65 -17.52 -2.56
CA LEU A 11 1.52 -16.81 -3.16
C LEU A 11 1.63 -16.81 -4.68
N GLY A 12 0.49 -16.89 -5.37
CA GLY A 12 0.44 -16.99 -6.81
C GLY A 12 0.84 -15.71 -7.55
N GLY A 13 1.22 -15.86 -8.82
CA GLY A 13 1.69 -14.75 -9.63
C GLY A 13 0.67 -13.65 -9.85
N ALA A 14 -0.62 -14.00 -9.99
CA ALA A 14 -1.68 -13.00 -10.16
C ALA A 14 -1.83 -12.14 -8.91
N PHE A 15 -1.75 -12.77 -7.73
CA PHE A 15 -1.78 -12.04 -6.46
C PHE A 15 -0.58 -11.11 -6.35
N TYR A 16 0.61 -11.61 -6.67
CA TYR A 16 1.82 -10.80 -6.65
C TYR A 16 1.70 -9.58 -7.57
N ALA A 17 1.19 -9.78 -8.77
CA ALA A 17 1.07 -8.70 -9.75
C ALA A 17 0.17 -7.58 -9.21
N LYS A 18 -0.98 -7.92 -8.64
CA LYS A 18 -1.90 -6.93 -8.08
C LYS A 18 -1.30 -6.20 -6.89
N MET A 19 -0.68 -6.92 -5.96
CA MET A 19 -0.04 -6.32 -4.80
C MET A 19 1.12 -5.42 -5.20
N SER A 20 1.92 -5.85 -6.18
CA SER A 20 3.08 -5.10 -6.64
C SER A 20 2.67 -3.76 -7.26
N VAL A 21 1.68 -3.77 -8.15
CA VAL A 21 1.24 -2.54 -8.80
C VAL A 21 0.58 -1.59 -7.80
N ALA A 22 -0.27 -2.11 -6.92
CA ALA A 22 -0.91 -1.28 -5.89
C ALA A 22 0.12 -0.67 -4.95
N THR A 23 1.15 -1.44 -4.57
CA THR A 23 2.24 -0.95 -3.72
C THR A 23 3.02 0.15 -4.41
N GLU A 24 3.34 -0.01 -5.70
CA GLU A 24 4.04 1.01 -6.48
C GLU A 24 3.23 2.31 -6.57
N GLU A 25 1.92 2.21 -6.77
CA GLU A 25 1.05 3.38 -6.83
C GLU A 25 1.03 4.11 -5.48
N ALA A 26 0.89 3.37 -4.39
CA ALA A 26 0.89 3.96 -3.05
C ALA A 26 2.26 4.59 -2.73
N PHE A 27 3.34 3.93 -3.11
CA PHE A 27 4.69 4.47 -2.94
C PHE A 27 4.86 5.78 -3.72
N SER A 28 4.38 5.82 -4.95
CA SER A 28 4.45 7.04 -5.78
C SER A 28 3.65 8.19 -5.15
N MET A 29 2.48 7.89 -4.58
CA MET A 29 1.70 8.89 -3.86
C MET A 29 2.46 9.45 -2.66
N ALA A 30 3.14 8.58 -1.90
CA ALA A 30 3.94 9.00 -0.76
C ALA A 30 5.10 9.89 -1.19
N VAL A 31 5.81 9.52 -2.25
CA VAL A 31 6.92 10.32 -2.79
C VAL A 31 6.43 11.71 -3.19
N ARG A 32 5.31 11.79 -3.89
CA ARG A 32 4.74 13.08 -4.30
C ARG A 32 4.34 13.93 -3.10
N SER A 33 3.74 13.30 -2.09
CA SER A 33 3.32 14.00 -0.87
C SER A 33 4.49 14.58 -0.08
N MET A 34 5.65 13.95 -0.17
CA MET A 34 6.87 14.40 0.52
C MET A 34 7.66 15.41 -0.31
N GLY A 35 7.25 15.70 -1.53
CA GLY A 35 8.02 16.55 -2.42
C GLY A 35 9.35 15.92 -2.84
N GLY A 36 9.43 14.60 -2.82
CA GLY A 36 10.62 13.86 -3.20
C GLY A 36 11.72 13.82 -2.14
N ARG A 37 11.41 14.22 -0.90
CA ARG A 37 12.40 14.28 0.18
C ARG A 37 11.97 13.43 1.37
N GLY A 38 12.96 12.91 2.11
CA GLY A 38 12.72 12.15 3.32
C GLY A 38 12.76 10.65 3.10
N GLU A 39 12.45 9.91 4.15
CA GLU A 39 12.48 8.45 4.12
C GLU A 39 11.08 7.88 4.03
N ILE A 40 10.97 6.79 3.28
CA ILE A 40 9.75 6.00 3.19
C ILE A 40 10.06 4.60 3.69
N VAL A 41 9.24 4.12 4.61
CA VAL A 41 9.36 2.77 5.15
C VAL A 41 8.22 1.93 4.58
N VAL A 42 8.57 0.80 3.99
CA VAL A 42 7.59 -0.16 3.48
C VAL A 42 7.63 -1.39 4.37
N ARG A 43 6.47 -1.78 4.90
CA ARG A 43 6.33 -2.96 5.75
C ARG A 43 5.35 -3.93 5.12
N CYS A 44 5.66 -5.21 5.20
CA CYS A 44 4.77 -6.25 4.74
C CYS A 44 4.52 -7.21 5.89
N ALA A 45 3.26 -7.49 6.18
CA ALA A 45 2.86 -8.41 7.22
C ALA A 45 1.92 -9.47 6.64
N VAL A 46 2.05 -10.70 7.11
CA VAL A 46 1.19 -11.81 6.71
C VAL A 46 0.54 -12.37 7.96
N ASP A 47 -0.79 -12.32 7.99
CA ASP A 47 -1.58 -12.88 9.09
C ASP A 47 -2.30 -14.13 8.60
N GLU A 48 -2.13 -15.23 9.34
CA GLU A 48 -2.87 -16.45 9.08
C GLU A 48 -4.24 -16.36 9.75
N GLU A 49 -5.28 -16.50 8.96
CA GLU A 49 -6.66 -16.45 9.44
C GLU A 49 -7.38 -17.72 9.04
N PRO A 50 -8.52 -18.08 9.71
CA PRO A 50 -9.27 -19.28 9.33
C PRO A 50 -9.72 -19.30 7.88
N GLU A 51 -10.00 -18.12 7.30
CA GLU A 51 -10.46 -18.01 5.93
C GLU A 51 -9.33 -17.84 4.92
N GLY A 52 -8.07 -17.89 5.36
CA GLY A 52 -6.91 -17.72 4.49
C GLY A 52 -5.89 -16.75 5.06
N ARG A 53 -4.96 -16.32 4.23
CA ARG A 53 -3.92 -15.37 4.65
C ARG A 53 -4.34 -13.96 4.29
N MET A 54 -4.13 -13.03 5.22
CA MET A 54 -4.30 -11.62 4.96
C MET A 54 -2.91 -10.99 4.82
N ILE A 55 -2.66 -10.38 3.66
CA ILE A 55 -1.41 -9.71 3.39
C ILE A 55 -1.64 -8.20 3.53
N ALA A 56 -0.81 -7.56 4.35
CA ALA A 56 -0.89 -6.12 4.56
C ALA A 56 0.44 -5.48 4.16
N VAL A 57 0.37 -4.44 3.35
CA VAL A 57 1.53 -3.63 2.99
C VAL A 57 1.27 -2.22 3.48
N SER A 58 2.18 -1.71 4.32
CA SER A 58 2.09 -0.36 4.87
C SER A 58 3.21 0.49 4.30
N ILE A 59 2.88 1.69 3.85
CA ILE A 59 3.83 2.68 3.36
C ILE A 59 3.77 3.86 4.30
N LEU A 60 4.88 4.06 5.04
CA LEU A 60 4.97 5.09 6.07
C LEU A 60 5.92 6.19 5.61
N TYR A 61 5.50 7.42 5.77
CA TYR A 61 6.34 8.58 5.43
C TYR A 61 6.12 9.68 6.45
N ALA A 62 7.23 10.30 6.88
CA ALA A 62 7.22 11.35 7.89
C ALA A 62 6.80 12.68 7.28
N GLY A 63 6.34 13.59 8.12
CA GLY A 63 6.03 14.96 7.72
C GLY A 63 4.66 15.41 8.17
N PRO A 64 4.19 16.58 7.67
CA PRO A 64 2.86 17.05 7.99
C PRO A 64 1.80 16.10 7.46
N GLN A 65 0.63 16.13 8.09
CA GLN A 65 -0.48 15.28 7.68
C GLN A 65 -0.92 15.63 6.26
N VAL A 66 -0.73 14.69 5.34
CA VAL A 66 -1.17 14.85 3.95
C VAL A 66 -1.81 13.54 3.51
N ASN A 67 -3.15 13.58 3.36
CA ASN A 67 -3.88 12.43 2.86
C ASN A 67 -3.89 12.48 1.33
N PRO A 68 -3.11 11.62 0.65
CA PRO A 68 -3.02 11.67 -0.80
C PRO A 68 -4.33 11.32 -1.51
N PHE A 69 -5.26 10.66 -0.82
CA PHE A 69 -6.54 10.27 -1.38
C PHE A 69 -7.52 11.45 -1.50
N LEU A 70 -7.22 12.56 -0.85
CA LEU A 70 -8.04 13.77 -0.92
C LEU A 70 -7.63 14.72 -2.04
N GLU A 71 -6.52 14.43 -2.74
CA GLU A 71 -6.10 15.25 -3.86
C GLU A 71 -7.02 15.03 -5.05
N GLU A 72 -7.45 16.14 -5.68
CA GLU A 72 -8.43 16.12 -6.76
C GLU A 72 -7.81 16.12 -8.16
N THR A 73 -6.64 15.50 -8.31
CA THR A 73 -6.05 15.32 -9.63
C THR A 73 -6.58 14.04 -10.26
N GLY A 74 -6.79 14.03 -11.57
CA GLY A 74 -7.26 12.84 -12.26
C GLY A 74 -6.37 11.64 -12.07
N LEU A 75 -5.05 11.85 -12.08
CA LEU A 75 -4.08 10.77 -11.86
C LEU A 75 -4.19 10.14 -10.48
N GLN A 76 -4.37 10.97 -9.44
CA GLN A 76 -4.50 10.46 -8.07
C GLN A 76 -5.79 9.67 -7.90
N GLN A 77 -6.89 10.15 -8.48
CA GLN A 77 -8.17 9.46 -8.41
C GLN A 77 -8.15 8.13 -9.18
N ASP A 78 -7.48 8.10 -10.33
CA ASP A 78 -7.35 6.88 -11.12
C ASP A 78 -6.51 5.84 -10.37
N ALA A 79 -5.42 6.26 -9.72
CA ALA A 79 -4.58 5.39 -8.92
C ALA A 79 -5.34 4.83 -7.72
N LEU A 80 -6.10 5.68 -7.03
CA LEU A 80 -6.92 5.25 -5.89
C LEU A 80 -7.98 4.24 -6.34
N ALA A 81 -8.66 4.52 -7.44
CA ALA A 81 -9.67 3.62 -7.97
C ALA A 81 -9.08 2.25 -8.31
N PHE A 82 -7.88 2.24 -8.91
CA PHE A 82 -7.19 0.99 -9.21
C PHE A 82 -6.87 0.22 -7.94
N MET A 83 -6.32 0.89 -6.92
CA MET A 83 -5.97 0.24 -5.66
C MET A 83 -7.21 -0.34 -4.97
N GLN A 84 -8.31 0.41 -4.96
CA GLN A 84 -9.56 -0.03 -4.34
C GLN A 84 -10.15 -1.26 -5.04
N ARG A 85 -10.01 -1.34 -6.36
CA ARG A 85 -10.47 -2.51 -7.11
C ARG A 85 -9.58 -3.74 -6.91
N SER A 86 -8.29 -3.50 -6.69
CA SER A 86 -7.30 -4.58 -6.59
C SER A 86 -7.14 -5.12 -5.17
N MET A 87 -7.45 -4.31 -4.16
CA MET A 87 -7.24 -4.64 -2.75
C MET A 87 -8.57 -4.81 -2.04
N ASP A 88 -8.56 -5.54 -0.92
CA ASP A 88 -9.75 -5.66 -0.07
C ASP A 88 -9.98 -4.38 0.72
N THR A 89 -8.90 -3.77 1.22
CA THR A 89 -8.97 -2.47 1.89
C THR A 89 -7.80 -1.59 1.49
N VAL A 90 -8.08 -0.29 1.41
CA VAL A 90 -7.07 0.75 1.22
C VAL A 90 -7.40 1.83 2.23
N THR A 91 -6.48 2.08 3.18
CA THR A 91 -6.73 3.06 4.24
C THR A 91 -5.57 4.03 4.35
N TYR A 92 -5.85 5.19 4.91
CA TYR A 92 -4.86 6.19 5.25
C TYR A 92 -5.06 6.60 6.71
N ARG A 93 -3.95 6.77 7.43
CA ARG A 93 -3.99 7.35 8.77
C ARG A 93 -2.75 8.18 9.04
N TYR A 94 -2.87 9.07 10.01
CA TYR A 94 -1.77 9.90 10.48
C TYR A 94 -1.63 9.69 11.98
N GLN A 95 -0.44 9.33 12.42
CA GLN A 95 -0.18 9.04 13.82
C GLN A 95 1.29 9.33 14.16
N GLU A 96 1.50 10.06 15.24
CA GLU A 96 2.84 10.34 15.76
C GLU A 96 3.80 10.95 14.73
N GLY A 97 3.30 11.90 13.94
CA GLY A 97 4.12 12.58 12.94
C GLY A 97 4.37 11.77 11.68
N ARG A 98 3.68 10.64 11.51
CA ARG A 98 3.84 9.77 10.35
C ARG A 98 2.53 9.59 9.62
N ASN A 99 2.61 9.64 8.30
CA ASN A 99 1.52 9.26 7.40
C ASN A 99 1.67 7.78 7.07
N GLU A 100 0.55 7.07 6.98
CA GLU A 100 0.56 5.65 6.62
C GLU A 100 -0.53 5.35 5.61
N ILE A 101 -0.14 4.77 4.48
CA ILE A 101 -1.07 4.17 3.52
C ILE A 101 -0.99 2.66 3.75
N CYS A 102 -2.12 2.03 4.01
CA CYS A 102 -2.17 0.59 4.25
C CYS A 102 -3.04 -0.10 3.21
N LEU A 103 -2.47 -1.12 2.58
CA LEU A 103 -3.12 -1.94 1.58
C LEU A 103 -3.27 -3.34 2.13
N GLN A 104 -4.48 -3.89 2.11
CA GLN A 104 -4.72 -5.26 2.57
C GLN A 104 -5.42 -6.07 1.50
N LYS A 105 -4.96 -7.29 1.31
CA LYS A 105 -5.57 -8.22 0.39
C LYS A 105 -5.49 -9.62 0.94
N ARG A 106 -6.63 -10.33 0.88
CA ARG A 106 -6.71 -11.72 1.30
C ARG A 106 -6.20 -12.61 0.18
N ALA A 107 -5.28 -13.51 0.51
CA ALA A 107 -4.79 -14.53 -0.39
C ALA A 107 -5.69 -15.76 -0.27
N GLU A 108 -6.18 -16.23 -1.38
CA GLU A 108 -7.00 -17.43 -1.43
C GLU A 108 -6.16 -18.71 -1.57
#